data_8a8b2be74331a9fc237efdf247360b92
#
_entry.id   8a8b2be74331a9fc237efdf247360b92
#
_cell.length_a   1.000
_cell.length_b   1.000
_cell.length_c   1.000
_cell.angle_alpha   90.00
_cell.angle_beta   90.00
_cell.angle_gamma   90.00
#
_symmetry.space_group_name_H-M   'P 1'
#
loop_
_entity.id
_entity.type
_entity.pdbx_description
1 polymer ?
#
loop_
_entity_poly.entity_id
_entity_poly.type
_entity_poly.pdbx_seq_one_letter_code
_entity_poly.pdbx_strand_id
1 'polypeptide(L)'
;MTSSSTSSISSTSSTDRIERSTLINAPVSRVWRALANAEEFGGWFGVALKGKSFVAGQQVQGRITIPGYEHVVFDVFIERVEPEKLFSYRWHPYAVDPAVDYSKEPTTLVEFTLKDTGKGTLLSVVESGFDKIPVARRSEAIRMNTGGWEGQMENIKKYVTTQ
;
A
#
# COMPACT_ATOMS: atom_id res chain seq x y z
N MET A 1 16.26 14.75 -29.74
CA MET A 1 15.91 14.57 -29.26
C MET A 1 15.60 13.57 -28.63
N THR A 2 15.60 12.84 -28.46
CA THR A 2 15.48 11.95 -27.82
C THR A 2 14.43 11.80 -26.81
N SER A 3 13.54 12.52 -26.64
CA SER A 3 12.49 12.46 -25.67
C SER A 3 11.45 11.40 -25.93
N SER A 4 11.37 10.90 -27.11
CA SER A 4 10.37 9.89 -27.43
C SER A 4 10.52 8.60 -26.65
N SER A 5 11.73 8.21 -26.35
CA SER A 5 11.95 6.99 -25.60
C SER A 5 11.45 7.10 -24.16
N THR A 6 11.53 8.27 -23.58
CA THR A 6 11.03 8.52 -22.25
C THR A 6 9.52 8.32 -22.17
N SER A 7 8.84 8.80 -23.18
CA SER A 7 7.40 8.66 -23.27
C SER A 7 6.97 7.19 -23.31
N SER A 8 7.68 6.39 -24.02
CA SER A 8 7.42 4.98 -24.14
C SER A 8 7.54 4.27 -22.76
N ILE A 9 8.55 4.61 -22.01
CA ILE A 9 8.76 4.05 -20.69
C ILE A 9 7.62 4.41 -19.75
N SER A 10 7.17 5.63 -19.82
CA SER A 10 6.08 6.11 -19.01
C SER A 10 4.81 5.30 -19.24
N SER A 11 4.51 5.01 -20.50
CA SER A 11 3.36 4.22 -20.87
C SER A 11 3.43 2.81 -20.26
N THR A 12 4.59 2.20 -20.29
CA THR A 12 4.78 0.87 -19.72
C THR A 12 4.51 0.89 -18.22
N SER A 13 5.02 1.90 -17.53
CA SER A 13 4.82 2.02 -16.09
C SER A 13 3.35 2.11 -15.71
N SER A 14 2.55 2.78 -16.52
CA SER A 14 1.15 2.99 -16.18
C SER A 14 0.32 1.70 -16.19
N THR A 15 0.80 0.64 -16.82
CA THR A 15 0.07 -0.63 -16.87
C THR A 15 0.51 -1.61 -15.80
N ASP A 16 1.66 -1.36 -15.16
CA ASP A 16 2.23 -2.30 -14.19
C ASP A 16 2.16 -1.81 -12.76
N ARG A 17 2.04 -0.52 -12.55
CA ARG A 17 2.22 0.03 -11.21
C ARG A 17 1.34 1.25 -10.95
N ILE A 18 1.09 1.46 -9.67
CA ILE A 18 0.41 2.64 -9.16
C ILE A 18 1.41 3.39 -8.29
N GLU A 19 1.50 4.70 -8.45
CA GLU A 19 2.35 5.56 -7.60
C GLU A 19 1.53 6.71 -7.08
N ARG A 20 1.61 6.95 -5.77
CA ARG A 20 0.97 8.10 -5.14
C ARG A 20 1.88 8.63 -4.05
N SER A 21 1.85 9.94 -3.85
CA SER A 21 2.67 10.61 -2.83
C SER A 21 1.85 11.65 -2.13
N THR A 22 2.20 11.93 -0.88
CA THR A 22 1.59 13.02 -0.14
C THR A 22 2.65 13.63 0.78
N LEU A 23 2.58 14.97 0.94
CA LEU A 23 3.45 15.67 1.86
C LEU A 23 2.74 15.79 3.20
N ILE A 24 3.34 15.27 4.24
CA ILE A 24 2.75 15.22 5.58
C ILE A 24 3.52 16.15 6.50
N ASN A 25 2.80 17.05 7.17
CA ASN A 25 3.41 17.99 8.11
C ASN A 25 3.64 17.31 9.46
N ALA A 26 4.57 16.38 9.47
CA ALA A 26 4.96 15.63 10.66
C ALA A 26 6.36 15.06 10.43
N PRO A 27 7.15 14.83 11.48
CA PRO A 27 8.50 14.29 11.32
C PRO A 27 8.46 12.85 10.83
N VAL A 28 9.55 12.43 10.17
CA VAL A 28 9.68 11.08 9.62
C VAL A 28 9.40 10.01 10.67
N SER A 29 9.89 10.21 11.90
CA SER A 29 9.68 9.24 12.96
C SER A 29 8.20 9.01 13.27
N ARG A 30 7.40 10.07 13.20
CA ARG A 30 5.96 9.95 13.47
C ARG A 30 5.25 9.22 12.34
N VAL A 31 5.58 9.56 11.10
CA VAL A 31 4.98 8.90 9.93
C VAL A 31 5.40 7.43 9.90
N TRP A 32 6.67 7.16 10.20
CA TRP A 32 7.16 5.79 10.27
C TRP A 32 6.39 4.94 11.27
N ARG A 33 6.11 5.49 12.44
CA ARG A 33 5.37 4.74 13.46
C ARG A 33 3.97 4.37 12.97
N ALA A 34 3.32 5.27 12.25
CA ALA A 34 1.99 5.00 11.70
C ALA A 34 2.02 3.89 10.64
N LEU A 35 3.14 3.69 9.98
CA LEU A 35 3.31 2.61 9.00
C LEU A 35 3.74 1.30 9.68
N ALA A 36 4.77 1.36 10.50
CA ALA A 36 5.45 0.17 10.99
C ALA A 36 4.81 -0.45 12.22
N ASN A 37 4.05 0.33 12.98
CA ASN A 37 3.30 -0.19 14.12
C ASN A 37 1.96 -0.73 13.60
N ALA A 38 1.73 -2.05 13.77
CA ALA A 38 0.58 -2.69 13.15
C ALA A 38 -0.74 -2.12 13.66
N GLU A 39 -0.86 -1.84 14.94
CA GLU A 39 -2.09 -1.31 15.50
C GLU A 39 -2.38 0.09 14.95
N GLU A 40 -1.37 0.95 14.85
CA GLU A 40 -1.54 2.28 14.27
C GLU A 40 -1.90 2.18 12.78
N PHE A 41 -1.20 1.33 12.06
CA PHE A 41 -1.50 1.08 10.64
C PHE A 41 -2.98 0.69 10.47
N GLY A 42 -3.44 -0.22 11.31
CA GLY A 42 -4.83 -0.65 11.25
C GLY A 42 -5.82 0.48 11.50
N GLY A 43 -5.45 1.41 12.38
CA GLY A 43 -6.30 2.54 12.72
C GLY A 43 -6.61 3.45 11.53
N TRP A 44 -5.61 3.76 10.70
CA TRP A 44 -5.86 4.63 9.54
C TRP A 44 -6.22 3.83 8.29
N PHE A 45 -5.70 2.61 8.16
CA PHE A 45 -5.95 1.80 6.97
C PHE A 45 -7.36 1.20 6.97
N GLY A 46 -7.87 0.86 8.15
CA GLY A 46 -9.19 0.24 8.28
C GLY A 46 -9.11 -1.28 8.42
N VAL A 47 -8.20 -1.75 9.28
CA VAL A 47 -8.07 -3.18 9.54
C VAL A 47 -7.79 -3.41 11.03
N ALA A 48 -8.33 -4.49 11.58
CA ALA A 48 -8.18 -4.85 12.99
C ALA A 48 -6.87 -5.61 13.17
N LEU A 49 -5.84 -4.93 13.69
CA LEU A 49 -4.51 -5.50 13.87
C LEU A 49 -3.99 -5.37 15.30
N LYS A 50 -4.89 -5.23 16.27
CA LYS A 50 -4.49 -5.14 17.67
C LYS A 50 -3.71 -6.39 18.09
N GLY A 51 -2.58 -6.21 18.74
CA GLY A 51 -1.75 -7.32 19.20
C GLY A 51 -0.88 -7.94 18.12
N LYS A 52 -0.94 -7.40 16.90
CA LYS A 52 -0.11 -7.88 15.80
C LYS A 52 1.16 -7.04 15.68
N SER A 53 2.13 -7.59 14.94
CA SER A 53 3.39 -6.90 14.67
C SER A 53 3.79 -7.11 13.23
N PHE A 54 4.45 -6.12 12.64
CA PHE A 54 4.99 -6.24 11.29
C PHE A 54 6.47 -6.63 11.38
N VAL A 55 6.76 -7.87 11.05
CA VAL A 55 8.13 -8.40 11.10
C VAL A 55 8.46 -8.98 9.72
N ALA A 56 9.60 -8.56 9.16
CA ALA A 56 10.02 -9.05 7.85
C ALA A 56 10.06 -10.57 7.82
N GLY A 57 9.50 -11.15 6.77
CA GLY A 57 9.42 -12.59 6.59
C GLY A 57 8.19 -13.25 7.20
N GLN A 58 7.29 -12.46 7.79
CA GLN A 58 6.10 -13.01 8.43
C GLN A 58 4.83 -12.55 7.75
N GLN A 59 3.83 -13.41 7.77
CA GLN A 59 2.49 -13.12 7.28
C GLN A 59 1.67 -12.48 8.39
N VAL A 60 0.85 -11.50 8.04
CA VAL A 60 -0.06 -10.84 8.99
C VAL A 60 -1.45 -10.83 8.38
N GLN A 61 -2.44 -11.21 9.18
CA GLN A 61 -3.83 -11.21 8.76
C GLN A 61 -4.68 -10.42 9.73
N GLY A 62 -5.70 -9.75 9.21
CA GLY A 62 -6.67 -9.05 10.04
C GLY A 62 -7.94 -8.81 9.26
N ARG A 63 -9.02 -8.54 9.99
CA ARG A 63 -10.32 -8.28 9.37
C ARG A 63 -10.39 -6.81 8.97
N ILE A 64 -10.86 -6.55 7.75
CA ILE A 64 -11.13 -5.18 7.30
C ILE A 64 -12.29 -4.63 8.13
N THR A 65 -12.16 -3.38 8.57
CA THR A 65 -13.19 -2.71 9.40
C THR A 65 -13.98 -1.67 8.61
N ILE A 66 -13.67 -1.49 7.32
CA ILE A 66 -14.36 -0.53 6.46
C ILE A 66 -15.79 -1.03 6.19
N PRO A 67 -16.83 -0.22 6.44
CA PRO A 67 -18.20 -0.67 6.21
C PRO A 67 -18.43 -1.16 4.77
N GLY A 68 -19.03 -2.33 4.65
CA GLY A 68 -19.27 -2.98 3.36
C GLY A 68 -18.17 -3.94 2.95
N TYR A 69 -17.01 -3.91 3.63
CA TYR A 69 -15.87 -4.77 3.29
C TYR A 69 -15.45 -5.68 4.45
N GLU A 70 -16.31 -5.83 5.46
CA GLU A 70 -15.93 -6.62 6.66
C GLU A 70 -15.71 -8.10 6.37
N HIS A 71 -16.19 -8.57 5.22
CA HIS A 71 -15.94 -9.96 4.78
C HIS A 71 -14.55 -10.15 4.17
N VAL A 72 -13.84 -9.07 3.91
CA VAL A 72 -12.51 -9.12 3.30
C VAL A 72 -11.47 -9.30 4.38
N VAL A 73 -10.49 -10.17 4.14
CA VAL A 73 -9.37 -10.35 5.04
C VAL A 73 -8.16 -9.63 4.47
N PHE A 74 -7.57 -8.75 5.29
CA PHE A 74 -6.29 -8.13 4.99
C PHE A 74 -5.24 -9.21 5.26
N ASP A 75 -4.52 -9.64 4.24
CA ASP A 75 -3.59 -10.76 4.34
C ASP A 75 -2.33 -10.37 3.57
N VAL A 76 -1.27 -10.06 4.32
CA VAL A 76 -0.04 -9.55 3.72
C VAL A 76 1.16 -10.33 4.21
N PHE A 77 2.16 -10.43 3.36
CA PHE A 77 3.46 -10.98 3.71
C PHE A 77 4.46 -9.82 3.80
N ILE A 78 5.01 -9.59 4.98
CA ILE A 78 5.92 -8.47 5.23
C ILE A 78 7.27 -8.77 4.59
N GLU A 79 7.71 -7.92 3.66
CA GLU A 79 8.97 -8.13 2.96
C GLU A 79 10.12 -7.39 3.63
N ARG A 80 9.97 -6.08 3.82
CA ARG A 80 11.06 -5.25 4.34
C ARG A 80 10.53 -4.27 5.37
N VAL A 81 11.30 -4.10 6.44
CA VAL A 81 11.02 -3.11 7.48
C VAL A 81 12.36 -2.40 7.75
N GLU A 82 12.60 -1.30 7.04
CA GLU A 82 13.83 -0.52 7.17
C GLU A 82 13.48 0.80 7.85
N PRO A 83 13.83 0.96 9.13
CA PRO A 83 13.34 2.08 9.94
C PRO A 83 13.50 3.42 9.27
N GLU A 84 12.39 4.13 9.18
CA GLU A 84 12.26 5.48 8.64
C GLU A 84 12.61 5.62 7.15
N LYS A 85 12.73 4.48 6.45
CA LYS A 85 13.09 4.49 5.02
C LYS A 85 12.10 3.74 4.16
N LEU A 86 11.84 2.47 4.49
CA LEU A 86 11.05 1.60 3.61
C LEU A 86 10.26 0.59 4.42
N PHE A 87 8.97 0.50 4.13
CA PHE A 87 8.10 -0.56 4.62
C PHE A 87 7.42 -1.19 3.41
N SER A 88 7.56 -2.50 3.23
CA SER A 88 6.98 -3.15 2.07
C SER A 88 6.36 -4.49 2.42
N TYR A 89 5.32 -4.84 1.67
CA TYR A 89 4.65 -6.14 1.81
C TYR A 89 4.09 -6.60 0.47
N ARG A 90 3.75 -7.89 0.41
CA ARG A 90 3.09 -8.48 -0.75
C ARG A 90 1.69 -8.91 -0.37
N TRP A 91 0.77 -8.75 -1.30
CA TRP A 91 -0.60 -9.21 -1.13
C TRP A 91 -1.23 -9.52 -2.48
N HIS A 92 -2.46 -10.05 -2.44
CA HIS A 92 -3.25 -10.24 -3.66
C HIS A 92 -4.12 -8.97 -3.82
N PRO A 93 -3.90 -8.18 -4.89
CA PRO A 93 -4.58 -6.90 -5.01
C PRO A 93 -6.07 -7.08 -5.30
N TYR A 94 -6.89 -6.31 -4.60
CA TYR A 94 -8.34 -6.29 -4.77
C TYR A 94 -8.95 -7.71 -4.71
N ALA A 95 -8.54 -8.48 -3.73
CA ALA A 95 -9.00 -9.85 -3.54
C ALA A 95 -10.23 -9.85 -2.64
N VAL A 96 -11.37 -9.42 -3.19
CA VAL A 96 -12.57 -9.13 -2.38
C VAL A 96 -13.72 -10.10 -2.58
N ASP A 97 -13.66 -10.96 -3.61
CA ASP A 97 -14.74 -11.90 -3.89
C ASP A 97 -14.56 -13.16 -3.03
N PRO A 98 -15.47 -13.43 -2.07
CA PRO A 98 -15.31 -14.57 -1.17
C PRO A 98 -15.44 -15.93 -1.87
N ALA A 99 -15.95 -15.96 -3.09
CA ALA A 99 -16.08 -17.21 -3.86
C ALA A 99 -14.81 -17.55 -4.64
N VAL A 100 -13.81 -16.67 -4.65
CA VAL A 100 -12.59 -16.86 -5.43
C VAL A 100 -11.42 -17.18 -4.49
N ASP A 101 -10.65 -18.20 -4.86
CA ASP A 101 -9.41 -18.53 -4.15
C ASP A 101 -8.25 -17.81 -4.86
N TYR A 102 -7.75 -16.74 -4.25
CA TYR A 102 -6.68 -15.95 -4.82
C TYR A 102 -5.28 -16.48 -4.50
N SER A 103 -5.19 -17.50 -3.64
CA SER A 103 -3.90 -17.96 -3.12
C SER A 103 -2.93 -18.43 -4.20
N LYS A 104 -3.44 -18.83 -5.35
CA LYS A 104 -2.61 -19.31 -6.45
C LYS A 104 -2.24 -18.23 -7.44
N GLU A 105 -2.75 -17.03 -7.27
CA GLU A 105 -2.40 -15.91 -8.15
C GLU A 105 -1.10 -15.26 -7.69
N PRO A 106 -0.36 -14.63 -8.60
CA PRO A 106 0.77 -13.80 -8.20
C PRO A 106 0.32 -12.65 -7.32
N THR A 107 1.23 -12.16 -6.51
CA THR A 107 0.98 -11.00 -5.64
C THR A 107 1.56 -9.75 -6.29
N THR A 108 1.07 -8.58 -5.85
CA THR A 108 1.74 -7.32 -6.11
C THR A 108 2.60 -6.96 -4.91
N LEU A 109 3.58 -6.09 -5.13
CA LEU A 109 4.45 -5.56 -4.09
C LEU A 109 4.03 -4.15 -3.77
N VAL A 110 3.78 -3.87 -2.50
CA VAL A 110 3.47 -2.53 -2.01
C VAL A 110 4.68 -2.01 -1.26
N GLU A 111 5.15 -0.82 -1.65
CA GLU A 111 6.33 -0.20 -1.03
C GLU A 111 5.99 1.21 -0.59
N PHE A 112 6.16 1.47 0.71
CA PHE A 112 6.07 2.84 1.26
C PHE A 112 7.47 3.34 1.51
N THR A 113 7.78 4.52 0.97
CA THR A 113 9.07 5.17 1.21
C THR A 113 8.85 6.53 1.84
N LEU A 114 9.78 6.93 2.70
CA LEU A 114 9.72 8.19 3.42
C LEU A 114 10.94 9.02 3.10
N LYS A 115 10.72 10.31 2.88
CA LYS A 115 11.81 11.25 2.63
C LYS A 115 11.59 12.49 3.49
N ASP A 116 12.61 12.85 4.27
CA ASP A 116 12.59 14.07 5.08
C ASP A 116 12.77 15.27 4.13
N THR A 117 11.83 16.21 4.17
CA THR A 117 11.86 17.38 3.30
C THR A 117 12.37 18.62 4.01
N GLY A 118 12.74 18.49 5.29
CA GLY A 118 13.13 19.64 6.12
C GLY A 118 11.95 20.37 6.73
N LYS A 119 10.74 20.16 6.19
CA LYS A 119 9.50 20.75 6.72
C LYS A 119 8.47 19.70 7.09
N GLY A 120 8.76 18.45 6.83
CA GLY A 120 7.86 17.35 7.07
C GLY A 120 8.36 16.13 6.35
N THR A 121 7.45 15.26 5.96
CA THR A 121 7.78 13.98 5.35
C THR A 121 7.04 13.82 4.04
N LEU A 122 7.78 13.49 2.98
CA LEU A 122 7.15 13.05 1.73
C LEU A 122 6.98 11.54 1.84
N LEU A 123 5.73 11.10 1.88
CA LEU A 123 5.39 9.69 1.91
C LEU A 123 4.94 9.29 0.51
N SER A 124 5.54 8.22 0.00
CA SER A 124 5.19 7.68 -1.31
C SER A 124 4.78 6.22 -1.17
N VAL A 125 3.78 5.80 -1.94
CA VAL A 125 3.42 4.40 -2.05
C VAL A 125 3.50 3.99 -3.50
N VAL A 126 4.10 2.81 -3.75
CA VAL A 126 4.17 2.21 -5.07
C VAL A 126 3.64 0.78 -4.95
N GLU A 127 2.63 0.45 -5.75
CA GLU A 127 2.20 -0.93 -5.86
C GLU A 127 2.52 -1.40 -7.27
N SER A 128 3.32 -2.45 -7.40
CA SER A 128 3.84 -2.91 -8.69
C SER A 128 3.62 -4.40 -8.89
N GLY A 129 3.71 -4.85 -10.13
CA GLY A 129 3.54 -6.25 -10.49
C GLY A 129 2.16 -6.59 -11.02
N PHE A 130 1.37 -5.59 -11.39
CA PHE A 130 0.02 -5.82 -11.91
C PHE A 130 0.03 -6.60 -13.23
N ASP A 131 1.12 -6.53 -13.98
CA ASP A 131 1.21 -7.27 -15.25
C ASP A 131 1.19 -8.79 -15.05
N LYS A 132 1.42 -9.25 -13.84
CA LYS A 132 1.36 -10.68 -13.50
C LYS A 132 -0.02 -11.13 -13.04
N ILE A 133 -0.91 -10.19 -12.76
CA ILE A 133 -2.27 -10.51 -12.32
C ILE A 133 -3.08 -11.00 -13.53
N PRO A 134 -3.97 -11.98 -13.34
CA PRO A 134 -4.76 -12.50 -14.46
C PRO A 134 -5.46 -11.38 -15.23
N VAL A 135 -5.37 -11.45 -16.56
CA VAL A 135 -5.87 -10.40 -17.44
C VAL A 135 -7.34 -10.09 -17.17
N ALA A 136 -8.12 -11.12 -16.83
CA ALA A 136 -9.57 -10.96 -16.63
C ALA A 136 -9.91 -9.99 -15.49
N ARG A 137 -9.01 -9.79 -14.51
CA ARG A 137 -9.31 -8.88 -13.41
C ARG A 137 -8.25 -7.79 -13.19
N ARG A 138 -7.21 -7.75 -14.04
CA ARG A 138 -6.09 -6.82 -13.88
C ARG A 138 -6.53 -5.36 -13.90
N SER A 139 -7.31 -5.00 -14.90
CA SER A 139 -7.72 -3.61 -15.08
C SER A 139 -8.61 -3.12 -13.94
N GLU A 140 -9.51 -3.97 -13.45
CA GLU A 140 -10.33 -3.62 -12.31
C GLU A 140 -9.50 -3.48 -11.03
N ALA A 141 -8.53 -4.39 -10.83
CA ALA A 141 -7.67 -4.32 -9.66
C ALA A 141 -6.85 -3.02 -9.65
N ILE A 142 -6.30 -2.63 -10.80
CA ILE A 142 -5.56 -1.37 -10.91
C ILE A 142 -6.49 -0.19 -10.61
N ARG A 143 -7.66 -0.16 -11.21
CA ARG A 143 -8.61 0.94 -11.04
C ARG A 143 -9.04 1.09 -9.58
N MET A 144 -9.39 -0.03 -8.94
CA MET A 144 -9.85 0.01 -7.56
C MET A 144 -8.73 0.37 -6.60
N ASN A 145 -7.53 -0.18 -6.81
CA ASN A 145 -6.41 0.12 -5.92
C ASN A 145 -5.87 1.53 -6.14
N THR A 146 -5.98 2.08 -7.36
CA THR A 146 -5.62 3.48 -7.59
C THR A 146 -6.47 4.40 -6.70
N GLY A 147 -7.79 4.23 -6.73
CA GLY A 147 -8.68 5.00 -5.86
C GLY A 147 -8.44 4.71 -4.39
N GLY A 148 -8.17 3.44 -4.07
CA GLY A 148 -7.87 3.04 -2.71
C GLY A 148 -6.63 3.73 -2.15
N TRP A 149 -5.55 3.78 -2.93
CA TRP A 149 -4.33 4.45 -2.47
C TRP A 149 -4.50 5.95 -2.33
N GLU A 150 -5.28 6.58 -3.20
CA GLU A 150 -5.59 8.00 -3.04
C GLU A 150 -6.26 8.25 -1.69
N GLY A 151 -7.24 7.42 -1.33
CA GLY A 151 -7.93 7.53 -0.05
C GLY A 151 -7.02 7.22 1.13
N GLN A 152 -6.20 6.19 1.02
CA GLN A 152 -5.33 5.79 2.12
C GLN A 152 -4.22 6.81 2.39
N MET A 153 -3.73 7.49 1.35
CA MET A 153 -2.75 8.56 1.55
C MET A 153 -3.37 9.70 2.36
N GLU A 154 -4.64 10.04 2.10
CA GLU A 154 -5.34 11.03 2.90
C GLU A 154 -5.58 10.54 4.32
N ASN A 155 -5.89 9.28 4.48
CA ASN A 155 -6.16 8.69 5.79
C ASN A 155 -4.94 8.75 6.70
N ILE A 156 -3.76 8.34 6.21
CA ILE A 156 -2.56 8.38 7.04
C ILE A 156 -2.16 9.82 7.35
N LYS A 157 -2.32 10.72 6.37
CA LYS A 157 -2.01 12.13 6.59
C LYS A 157 -2.86 12.71 7.71
N LYS A 158 -4.17 12.49 7.66
CA LYS A 158 -5.07 12.94 8.73
C LYS A 158 -4.70 12.32 10.07
N TYR A 159 -4.44 11.03 10.07
CA TYR A 159 -4.15 10.30 11.29
C TYR A 159 -2.94 10.89 12.02
N VAL A 160 -1.83 11.10 11.31
CA VAL A 160 -0.61 11.58 11.94
C VAL A 160 -0.66 13.07 12.30
N THR A 161 -1.47 13.87 11.60
CA THR A 161 -1.53 15.31 11.85
C THR A 161 -2.59 15.70 12.87
N THR A 162 -3.49 14.77 13.22
CA THR A 162 -4.54 15.03 14.21
C THR A 162 -4.31 14.32 15.54
N GLN A 163 -3.25 13.54 15.67
CA GLN A 163 -2.95 12.78 16.89
C GLN A 163 -2.09 13.53 17.89
#